data_9154ad180bfa7ac37b4abe3a2a11f467
#
_entry.id   9154ad180bfa7ac37b4abe3a2a11f467
#
_cell.length_a   1.000
_cell.length_b   1.000
_cell.length_c   1.000
_cell.angle_alpha   90.00
_cell.angle_beta   90.00
_cell.angle_gamma   90.00
#
_symmetry.space_group_name_H-M   'P 1'
#
loop_
_entity.id
_entity.type
_entity.pdbx_description
1 polymer ?
#
loop_
_entity_poly.entity_id
_entity_poly.type
_entity_poly.pdbx_seq_one_letter_code
_entity_poly.pdbx_strand_id
1 'polypeptide(L)'
;MYKRQGEKSGFLGIALTYLDKREVIPAIDTVDGLEYQLASLTNKMSNERLEKKTIGFLDGHGESSIADQSKLNYFARILNQQYQVVQVVSEENAVFDLNELDILIIASPKTLITEKERTEILRFLNEGGSALMALEPVIIDKTQLSGLANRNDFSDFAREEFGVSVEQDIVYDV
;
A
#
# COMPACT_ATOMS: atom_id res chain seq x y z
N MET A 1 -42.12 19.97 39.61
CA MET A 1 -42.16 18.73 38.83
C MET A 1 -41.23 18.89 37.63
N TYR A 2 -39.95 18.46 37.74
CA TYR A 2 -38.96 18.59 36.67
C TYR A 2 -39.10 17.42 35.73
N LYS A 3 -39.47 17.69 34.45
CA LYS A 3 -39.39 16.69 33.37
C LYS A 3 -37.93 16.43 33.05
N ARG A 4 -37.42 15.23 33.33
CA ARG A 4 -36.18 14.75 32.79
C ARG A 4 -36.30 14.71 31.25
N GLN A 5 -35.52 15.52 30.55
CA GLN A 5 -35.29 15.34 29.12
C GLN A 5 -34.48 14.06 28.96
N GLY A 6 -35.07 13.04 28.40
CA GLY A 6 -34.31 11.83 28.01
C GLY A 6 -33.43 12.17 26.83
N GLU A 7 -32.14 11.86 26.93
CA GLU A 7 -31.25 11.87 25.79
C GLU A 7 -31.77 10.87 24.76
N LYS A 8 -32.11 11.35 23.58
CA LYS A 8 -32.40 10.49 22.42
C LYS A 8 -31.10 10.30 21.68
N SER A 9 -30.51 9.13 21.79
CA SER A 9 -29.41 8.73 20.90
C SER A 9 -30.03 8.40 19.53
N GLY A 10 -29.57 9.09 18.51
CA GLY A 10 -29.91 8.85 17.12
C GLY A 10 -28.65 8.35 16.36
N PHE A 11 -28.85 7.45 15.43
CA PHE A 11 -27.79 7.04 14.51
C PHE A 11 -27.96 7.80 13.21
N LEU A 12 -26.88 8.36 12.69
CA LEU A 12 -26.83 8.98 11.38
C LEU A 12 -26.11 8.04 10.42
N GLY A 13 -26.82 7.55 9.42
CA GLY A 13 -26.25 6.73 8.35
C GLY A 13 -26.52 7.34 6.98
N ILE A 14 -25.73 6.99 5.99
CA ILE A 14 -25.92 7.39 4.59
C ILE A 14 -26.14 6.14 3.76
N ALA A 15 -27.19 6.15 2.93
CA ALA A 15 -27.40 5.16 1.89
C ALA A 15 -27.14 5.80 0.52
N LEU A 16 -26.24 5.19 -0.27
CA LEU A 16 -25.97 5.54 -1.65
C LEU A 16 -26.72 4.56 -2.55
N THR A 17 -27.39 5.07 -3.56
CA THR A 17 -28.08 4.24 -4.57
C THR A 17 -27.65 4.70 -5.97
N TYR A 18 -27.22 3.75 -6.79
CA TYR A 18 -26.87 4.00 -8.19
C TYR A 18 -27.32 2.83 -9.05
N LEU A 19 -28.22 3.09 -9.97
CA LEU A 19 -28.94 2.06 -10.75
C LEU A 19 -29.64 1.06 -9.81
N ASP A 20 -29.28 -0.20 -9.88
CA ASP A 20 -29.81 -1.32 -9.08
C ASP A 20 -28.99 -1.63 -7.81
N LYS A 21 -27.92 -0.85 -7.56
CA LYS A 21 -27.00 -1.04 -6.45
C LYS A 21 -27.29 -0.12 -5.29
N ARG A 22 -27.09 -0.63 -4.08
CA ARG A 22 -27.23 0.14 -2.83
C ARG A 22 -26.09 -0.21 -1.87
N GLU A 23 -25.37 0.82 -1.45
CA GLU A 23 -24.35 0.73 -0.40
C GLU A 23 -24.75 1.61 0.78
N VAL A 24 -24.39 1.20 2.00
CA VAL A 24 -24.80 1.87 3.23
C VAL A 24 -23.60 2.10 4.13
N ILE A 25 -23.46 3.34 4.61
CA ILE A 25 -22.61 3.69 5.75
C ILE A 25 -23.56 3.69 6.97
N PRO A 26 -23.53 2.66 7.82
CA PRO A 26 -24.57 2.44 8.82
C PRO A 26 -24.53 3.44 9.98
N ALA A 27 -23.34 3.95 10.30
CA ALA A 27 -23.16 4.97 11.34
C ALA A 27 -22.04 5.93 10.96
N ILE A 28 -22.25 7.21 11.21
CA ILE A 28 -21.25 8.26 11.02
C ILE A 28 -21.01 8.86 12.40
N ASP A 29 -19.89 8.51 13.00
CA ASP A 29 -19.48 9.02 14.32
C ASP A 29 -18.68 10.31 14.18
N THR A 30 -17.93 10.45 13.08
CA THR A 30 -17.12 11.63 12.78
C THR A 30 -17.23 11.99 11.29
N VAL A 31 -17.00 13.25 10.94
CA VAL A 31 -16.90 13.70 9.55
C VAL A 31 -15.51 13.40 8.93
N ASP A 32 -14.53 13.09 9.77
CA ASP A 32 -13.19 12.77 9.32
C ASP A 32 -13.20 11.48 8.48
N GLY A 33 -12.67 11.57 7.26
CA GLY A 33 -12.64 10.44 6.32
C GLY A 33 -13.98 10.13 5.61
N LEU A 34 -15.09 10.84 5.93
CA LEU A 34 -16.38 10.62 5.27
C LEU A 34 -16.33 10.91 3.78
N GLU A 35 -15.61 11.94 3.37
CA GLU A 35 -15.40 12.27 1.95
C GLU A 35 -14.73 11.12 1.21
N TYR A 36 -13.66 10.55 1.79
CA TYR A 36 -12.99 9.39 1.23
C TYR A 36 -13.92 8.18 1.14
N GLN A 37 -14.71 7.90 2.18
CA GLN A 37 -15.67 6.79 2.18
C GLN A 37 -16.72 6.95 1.08
N LEU A 38 -17.28 8.15 0.94
CA LEU A 38 -18.29 8.45 -0.10
C LEU A 38 -17.67 8.33 -1.51
N ALA A 39 -16.48 8.88 -1.72
CA ALA A 39 -15.77 8.77 -2.99
C ALA A 39 -15.45 7.32 -3.34
N SER A 40 -14.98 6.54 -2.36
CA SER A 40 -14.67 5.12 -2.51
C SER A 40 -15.91 4.30 -2.89
N LEU A 41 -17.04 4.50 -2.18
CA LEU A 41 -18.29 3.81 -2.48
C LEU A 41 -18.86 4.22 -3.85
N THR A 42 -18.80 5.50 -4.20
CA THR A 42 -19.23 5.99 -5.50
C THR A 42 -18.40 5.37 -6.62
N ASN A 43 -17.08 5.34 -6.46
CA ASN A 43 -16.17 4.70 -7.41
C ASN A 43 -16.46 3.20 -7.55
N LYS A 44 -16.65 2.49 -6.42
CA LYS A 44 -17.03 1.08 -6.42
C LYS A 44 -18.33 0.83 -7.19
N MET A 45 -19.37 1.63 -6.95
CA MET A 45 -20.68 1.46 -7.59
C MET A 45 -20.65 1.78 -9.09
N SER A 46 -19.86 2.76 -9.51
CA SER A 46 -19.74 3.17 -10.92
C SER A 46 -18.81 2.28 -11.74
N ASN A 47 -17.75 1.73 -11.14
CA ASN A 47 -16.65 1.04 -11.84
C ASN A 47 -16.69 -0.49 -11.73
N GLU A 48 -17.74 -1.10 -11.20
CA GLU A 48 -17.83 -2.56 -11.03
C GLU A 48 -17.72 -3.37 -12.34
N ARG A 49 -17.80 -2.70 -13.50
CA ARG A 49 -17.58 -3.31 -14.82
C ARG A 49 -16.13 -3.24 -15.30
N LEU A 50 -15.29 -2.45 -14.62
CA LEU A 50 -13.87 -2.39 -14.91
C LEU A 50 -13.17 -3.47 -14.08
N GLU A 51 -12.30 -4.21 -14.70
CA GLU A 51 -11.42 -5.13 -13.99
C GLU A 51 -10.63 -4.35 -12.94
N LYS A 52 -10.60 -4.87 -11.72
CA LYS A 52 -9.83 -4.25 -10.65
C LYS A 52 -8.36 -4.28 -11.04
N LYS A 53 -7.70 -3.15 -10.90
CA LYS A 53 -6.25 -3.10 -11.02
C LYS A 53 -5.58 -3.96 -9.96
N THR A 54 -4.52 -4.64 -10.35
CA THR A 54 -3.75 -5.53 -9.49
C THR A 54 -2.53 -4.81 -8.92
N ILE A 55 -2.42 -4.80 -7.59
CA ILE A 55 -1.28 -4.26 -6.86
C ILE A 55 -0.49 -5.41 -6.26
N GLY A 56 0.77 -5.56 -6.67
CA GLY A 56 1.70 -6.54 -6.12
C GLY A 56 2.59 -5.92 -5.05
N PHE A 57 2.72 -6.60 -3.91
CA PHE A 57 3.73 -6.28 -2.91
C PHE A 57 4.91 -7.25 -3.05
N LEU A 58 6.10 -6.71 -3.31
CA LEU A 58 7.31 -7.51 -3.38
C LEU A 58 7.61 -8.13 -2.00
N ASP A 59 7.97 -9.39 -2.00
CA ASP A 59 8.42 -10.15 -0.82
C ASP A 59 9.53 -11.11 -1.22
N GLY A 60 10.53 -11.27 -0.38
CA GLY A 60 11.69 -12.13 -0.61
C GLY A 60 13.01 -11.45 -0.26
N HIS A 61 13.03 -10.11 -0.13
CA HIS A 61 14.22 -9.33 0.24
C HIS A 61 14.12 -8.75 1.65
N GLY A 62 13.30 -9.33 2.53
CA GLY A 62 13.08 -8.87 3.90
C GLY A 62 12.25 -7.60 3.99
N GLU A 63 11.40 -7.35 3.00
CA GLU A 63 10.44 -6.26 2.98
C GLU A 63 9.46 -6.34 4.14
N SER A 64 8.74 -5.24 4.33
CA SER A 64 7.57 -5.24 5.22
C SER A 64 6.44 -6.03 4.56
N SER A 65 6.17 -7.24 5.07
CA SER A 65 5.16 -8.15 4.51
C SER A 65 3.74 -7.68 4.77
N ILE A 66 2.84 -7.92 3.79
CA ILE A 66 1.39 -7.74 3.96
C ILE A 66 0.75 -8.87 4.76
N ALA A 67 1.42 -10.01 4.92
CA ALA A 67 0.98 -11.13 5.76
C ALA A 67 1.19 -10.87 7.25
N ASP A 68 2.10 -9.99 7.62
CA ASP A 68 2.38 -9.61 9.01
C ASP A 68 1.35 -8.58 9.49
N GLN A 69 0.50 -8.97 10.44
CA GLN A 69 -0.57 -8.12 10.98
C GLN A 69 -0.06 -6.85 11.67
N SER A 70 1.18 -6.84 12.13
CA SER A 70 1.79 -5.68 12.80
C SER A 70 2.36 -4.63 11.84
N LYS A 71 2.40 -4.91 10.53
CA LYS A 71 3.05 -4.06 9.53
C LYS A 71 2.07 -3.56 8.46
N LEU A 72 2.24 -4.00 7.22
CA LEU A 72 1.47 -3.49 6.07
C LEU A 72 0.10 -4.15 5.87
N ASN A 73 -0.30 -5.11 6.71
CA ASN A 73 -1.59 -5.80 6.57
C ASN A 73 -2.78 -4.83 6.56
N TYR A 74 -2.78 -3.83 7.44
CA TYR A 74 -3.85 -2.83 7.49
C TYR A 74 -3.93 -2.02 6.19
N PHE A 75 -2.77 -1.61 5.67
CA PHE A 75 -2.68 -0.86 4.40
C PHE A 75 -3.16 -1.72 3.22
N ALA A 76 -2.70 -2.98 3.15
CA ALA A 76 -3.15 -3.92 2.13
C ALA A 76 -4.68 -4.17 2.19
N ARG A 77 -5.26 -4.23 3.38
CA ARG A 77 -6.71 -4.37 3.56
C ARG A 77 -7.50 -3.15 3.06
N ILE A 78 -6.97 -1.95 3.25
CA ILE A 78 -7.58 -0.73 2.71
C ILE A 78 -7.53 -0.77 1.17
N LEU A 79 -6.36 -1.08 0.60
CA LEU A 79 -6.21 -1.18 -0.85
C LEU A 79 -7.13 -2.25 -1.45
N ASN A 80 -7.30 -3.39 -0.77
CA ASN A 80 -8.12 -4.49 -1.26
C ASN A 80 -9.62 -4.18 -1.35
N GLN A 81 -10.06 -3.04 -0.82
CA GLN A 81 -11.44 -2.57 -1.02
C GLN A 81 -11.70 -2.16 -2.48
N GLN A 82 -10.68 -1.62 -3.17
CA GLN A 82 -10.81 -1.07 -4.52
C GLN A 82 -9.93 -1.81 -5.56
N TYR A 83 -8.86 -2.46 -5.14
CA TYR A 83 -7.86 -3.12 -5.97
C TYR A 83 -7.80 -4.62 -5.65
N GLN A 84 -7.22 -5.39 -6.52
CA GLN A 84 -6.77 -6.75 -6.21
C GLN A 84 -5.36 -6.65 -5.62
N VAL A 85 -5.17 -7.08 -4.37
CA VAL A 85 -3.85 -7.04 -3.72
C VAL A 85 -3.27 -8.42 -3.66
N VAL A 86 -2.06 -8.58 -4.18
CA VAL A 86 -1.33 -9.85 -4.21
C VAL A 86 0.08 -9.69 -3.64
N GLN A 87 0.64 -10.78 -3.16
CA GLN A 87 2.04 -10.86 -2.76
C GLN A 87 2.84 -11.41 -3.93
N VAL A 88 3.93 -10.75 -4.28
CA VAL A 88 4.86 -11.18 -5.34
C VAL A 88 6.10 -11.71 -4.65
N VAL A 89 6.21 -13.03 -4.61
CA VAL A 89 7.32 -13.68 -3.91
C VAL A 89 8.49 -13.88 -4.86
N SER A 90 9.65 -13.40 -4.45
CA SER A 90 10.91 -13.70 -5.10
C SER A 90 11.57 -14.88 -4.40
N GLU A 91 11.60 -16.01 -5.07
CA GLU A 91 12.28 -17.22 -4.62
C GLU A 91 13.35 -17.62 -5.62
N GLU A 92 14.45 -18.20 -5.15
CA GLU A 92 15.64 -18.52 -5.95
C GLU A 92 15.35 -19.41 -7.18
N ASN A 93 14.27 -20.23 -7.12
CA ASN A 93 13.87 -21.13 -8.18
C ASN A 93 12.49 -20.83 -8.77
N ALA A 94 11.82 -19.77 -8.37
CA ALA A 94 10.53 -19.35 -8.91
C ALA A 94 10.70 -18.43 -10.13
N VAL A 95 9.68 -18.41 -10.98
CA VAL A 95 9.62 -17.41 -12.04
C VAL A 95 9.12 -16.11 -11.40
N PHE A 96 10.00 -15.12 -11.34
CA PHE A 96 9.61 -13.78 -10.97
C PHE A 96 8.91 -13.13 -12.18
N ASP A 97 7.60 -12.97 -12.09
CA ASP A 97 6.76 -12.51 -13.20
C ASP A 97 5.81 -11.41 -12.71
N LEU A 98 5.80 -10.29 -13.40
CA LEU A 98 5.01 -9.10 -13.10
C LEU A 98 3.90 -8.83 -14.15
N ASN A 99 3.67 -9.74 -15.08
CA ASN A 99 2.76 -9.54 -16.23
C ASN A 99 1.30 -9.20 -15.82
N GLU A 100 0.83 -9.73 -14.69
CA GLU A 100 -0.55 -9.53 -14.24
C GLU A 100 -0.71 -8.32 -13.31
N LEU A 101 0.35 -7.54 -13.12
CA LEU A 101 0.33 -6.37 -12.25
C LEU A 101 0.10 -5.08 -13.03
N ASP A 102 -0.60 -4.14 -12.39
CA ASP A 102 -0.63 -2.73 -12.77
C ASP A 102 0.37 -1.91 -11.96
N ILE A 103 0.52 -2.26 -10.67
CA ILE A 103 1.37 -1.53 -9.72
C ILE A 103 2.21 -2.52 -8.91
N LEU A 104 3.50 -2.25 -8.78
CA LEU A 104 4.42 -2.95 -7.90
C LEU A 104 4.78 -2.05 -6.70
N ILE A 105 4.64 -2.58 -5.48
CA ILE A 105 5.07 -1.90 -4.24
C ILE A 105 6.27 -2.64 -3.65
N ILE A 106 7.37 -1.91 -3.47
CA ILE A 106 8.61 -2.36 -2.84
C ILE A 106 8.76 -1.61 -1.52
N ALA A 107 8.59 -2.29 -0.40
CA ALA A 107 8.49 -1.66 0.90
C ALA A 107 9.66 -2.04 1.82
N SER A 108 10.68 -1.21 1.87
CA SER A 108 11.83 -1.33 2.77
C SER A 108 12.59 -2.67 2.62
N PRO A 109 13.10 -2.98 1.41
CA PRO A 109 13.91 -4.18 1.17
C PRO A 109 15.19 -4.15 2.02
N LYS A 110 15.67 -5.32 2.44
CA LYS A 110 16.84 -5.47 3.33
C LYS A 110 17.99 -6.22 2.69
N THR A 111 17.72 -6.97 1.62
CA THR A 111 18.74 -7.74 0.90
C THR A 111 18.85 -7.31 -0.55
N LEU A 112 19.79 -7.88 -1.27
CA LEU A 112 20.12 -7.52 -2.65
C LEU A 112 19.05 -8.02 -3.62
N ILE A 113 18.82 -7.25 -4.68
CA ILE A 113 18.03 -7.64 -5.84
C ILE A 113 18.89 -8.45 -6.82
N THR A 114 18.31 -9.47 -7.42
CA THR A 114 19.01 -10.22 -8.48
C THR A 114 18.91 -9.52 -9.84
N GLU A 115 19.85 -9.81 -10.75
CA GLU A 115 19.82 -9.28 -12.11
C GLU A 115 18.54 -9.66 -12.89
N LYS A 116 17.98 -10.84 -12.60
CA LYS A 116 16.72 -11.27 -13.22
C LYS A 116 15.55 -10.39 -12.77
N GLU A 117 15.46 -10.12 -11.48
CA GLU A 117 14.41 -9.28 -10.91
C GLU A 117 14.56 -7.83 -11.36
N ARG A 118 15.79 -7.30 -11.38
CA ARG A 118 16.08 -5.97 -11.92
C ARG A 118 15.59 -5.86 -13.37
N THR A 119 15.92 -6.83 -14.21
CA THR A 119 15.50 -6.88 -15.61
C THR A 119 13.98 -6.93 -15.73
N GLU A 120 13.32 -7.74 -14.91
CA GLU A 120 11.87 -7.89 -14.95
C GLU A 120 11.14 -6.64 -14.46
N ILE A 121 11.64 -5.98 -13.40
CA ILE A 121 11.09 -4.70 -12.94
C ILE A 121 11.22 -3.63 -14.03
N LEU A 122 12.37 -3.55 -14.69
CA LEU A 122 12.57 -2.61 -15.79
C LEU A 122 11.66 -2.92 -16.99
N ARG A 123 11.51 -4.19 -17.35
CA ARG A 123 10.56 -4.62 -18.39
C ARG A 123 9.14 -4.17 -18.06
N PHE A 124 8.67 -4.49 -16.84
CA PHE A 124 7.36 -4.11 -16.33
C PHE A 124 7.10 -2.61 -16.42
N LEU A 125 8.07 -1.78 -15.98
CA LEU A 125 7.95 -0.33 -16.05
C LEU A 125 7.94 0.19 -17.49
N ASN A 126 8.77 -0.36 -18.38
CA ASN A 126 8.82 0.01 -19.79
C ASN A 126 7.53 -0.37 -20.55
N GLU A 127 6.83 -1.39 -20.11
CA GLU A 127 5.54 -1.83 -20.67
C GLU A 127 4.34 -1.06 -20.10
N GLY A 128 4.58 -0.07 -19.23
CA GLY A 128 3.56 0.84 -18.71
C GLY A 128 3.09 0.52 -17.30
N GLY A 129 3.69 -0.45 -16.63
CA GLY A 129 3.51 -0.69 -15.20
C GLY A 129 3.97 0.48 -14.36
N SER A 130 3.52 0.55 -13.11
CA SER A 130 3.92 1.61 -12.16
C SER A 130 4.55 1.00 -10.93
N ALA A 131 5.58 1.65 -10.35
CA ALA A 131 6.17 1.20 -9.10
C ALA A 131 6.16 2.27 -8.02
N LEU A 132 5.90 1.84 -6.79
CA LEU A 132 6.10 2.63 -5.57
C LEU A 132 7.24 1.99 -4.78
N MET A 133 8.37 2.69 -4.70
CA MET A 133 9.54 2.25 -3.95
C MET A 133 9.66 3.07 -2.67
N ALA A 134 9.35 2.46 -1.52
CA ALA A 134 9.58 3.03 -0.20
C ALA A 134 10.90 2.49 0.34
N LEU A 135 11.99 3.18 0.02
CA LEU A 135 13.34 2.77 0.38
C LEU A 135 13.75 3.31 1.75
N GLU A 136 14.35 2.45 2.56
CA GLU A 136 14.86 2.78 3.89
C GLU A 136 16.39 2.62 3.87
N PRO A 137 17.15 3.69 3.60
CA PRO A 137 18.62 3.61 3.49
C PRO A 137 19.31 3.40 4.84
N VAL A 138 18.63 3.71 5.95
CA VAL A 138 19.14 3.56 7.31
C VAL A 138 18.16 2.76 8.17
N ILE A 139 18.62 1.66 8.72
CA ILE A 139 17.86 0.86 9.69
C ILE A 139 18.11 1.40 11.09
N ILE A 140 17.06 1.74 11.83
CA ILE A 140 17.18 2.24 13.20
C ILE A 140 17.23 1.04 14.18
N ASP A 141 18.36 0.89 14.87
CA ASP A 141 18.47 0.01 16.03
C ASP A 141 17.86 0.71 17.25
N LYS A 142 16.65 0.31 17.60
CA LYS A 142 15.92 0.88 18.76
C LYS A 142 16.56 0.57 20.10
N THR A 143 17.40 -0.46 20.17
CA THR A 143 18.07 -0.88 21.42
C THR A 143 19.30 -0.02 21.69
N GLN A 144 20.07 0.26 20.64
CA GLN A 144 21.29 1.06 20.74
C GLN A 144 21.06 2.53 20.37
N LEU A 145 19.85 2.90 19.95
CA LEU A 145 19.50 4.23 19.45
C LEU A 145 20.50 4.73 18.37
N SER A 146 20.89 3.81 17.49
CA SER A 146 21.85 4.06 16.42
C SER A 146 21.24 3.74 15.06
N GLY A 147 21.69 4.45 14.02
CA GLY A 147 21.38 4.16 12.63
C GLY A 147 22.44 3.23 12.02
N LEU A 148 22.00 2.20 11.35
CA LEU A 148 22.87 1.29 10.58
C LEU A 148 22.52 1.43 9.11
N ALA A 149 23.54 1.52 8.24
CA ALA A 149 23.31 1.53 6.80
C ALA A 149 22.58 0.25 6.36
N ASN A 150 21.47 0.40 5.66
CA ASN A 150 20.79 -0.71 5.02
C ASN A 150 21.57 -1.14 3.78
N ARG A 151 22.15 -2.34 3.83
CA ARG A 151 23.02 -2.86 2.76
C ARG A 151 22.18 -3.59 1.69
N ASN A 152 21.22 -2.91 1.12
CA ASN A 152 20.54 -3.34 -0.09
C ASN A 152 21.03 -2.51 -1.28
N ASP A 153 20.80 -2.96 -2.50
CA ASP A 153 21.18 -2.28 -3.74
C ASP A 153 20.02 -1.59 -4.44
N PHE A 154 18.83 -1.54 -3.82
CA PHE A 154 17.69 -0.83 -4.40
C PHE A 154 17.91 0.68 -4.50
N SER A 155 18.71 1.28 -3.61
CA SER A 155 19.10 2.68 -3.73
C SER A 155 20.05 2.90 -4.91
N ASP A 156 20.97 1.95 -5.17
CA ASP A 156 21.84 1.97 -6.34
C ASP A 156 21.01 1.75 -7.61
N PHE A 157 20.08 0.82 -7.61
CA PHE A 157 19.14 0.60 -8.70
C PHE A 157 18.34 1.88 -9.04
N ALA A 158 17.81 2.58 -8.02
CA ALA A 158 17.09 3.83 -8.21
C ALA A 158 17.99 4.92 -8.84
N ARG A 159 19.25 4.98 -8.43
CA ARG A 159 20.21 5.95 -8.97
C ARG A 159 20.59 5.64 -10.42
N GLU A 160 20.90 4.38 -10.71
CA GLU A 160 21.38 3.95 -12.02
C GLU A 160 20.30 4.02 -13.09
N GLU A 161 19.10 3.56 -12.79
CA GLU A 161 18.03 3.45 -13.77
C GLU A 161 17.14 4.70 -13.86
N PHE A 162 16.97 5.42 -12.74
CA PHE A 162 16.05 6.56 -12.69
C PHE A 162 16.73 7.89 -12.34
N GLY A 163 18.02 7.89 -12.03
CA GLY A 163 18.76 9.10 -11.66
C GLY A 163 18.36 9.65 -10.27
N VAL A 164 17.75 8.84 -9.42
CA VAL A 164 17.28 9.24 -8.08
C VAL A 164 18.27 8.76 -7.03
N SER A 165 18.92 9.70 -6.33
CA SER A 165 19.80 9.39 -5.20
C SER A 165 18.98 9.37 -3.90
N VAL A 166 19.14 8.28 -3.14
CA VAL A 166 18.55 8.14 -1.81
C VAL A 166 19.71 8.26 -0.79
N GLU A 167 19.72 9.37 -0.05
CA GLU A 167 20.79 9.67 0.90
C GLU A 167 20.65 8.82 2.18
N GLN A 168 21.81 8.49 2.81
CA GLN A 168 21.84 7.72 4.06
C GLN A 168 21.65 8.62 5.28
N ASP A 169 20.56 9.37 5.29
CA ASP A 169 20.22 10.34 6.32
C ASP A 169 18.98 9.93 7.10
N ILE A 170 18.88 10.40 8.33
CA ILE A 170 17.69 10.26 9.19
C ILE A 170 17.05 11.64 9.31
N VAL A 171 15.80 11.75 8.84
CA VAL A 171 15.01 12.96 9.06
C VAL A 171 14.27 12.82 10.38
N TYR A 172 14.42 13.83 11.26
CA TYR A 172 13.67 13.91 12.51
C TYR A 172 13.04 15.29 12.67
N ASP A 173 11.88 15.31 13.27
CA ASP A 173 11.16 16.54 13.60
C ASP A 173 11.65 17.07 14.99
N VAL A 174 11.85 18.38 15.12
CA VAL A 174 12.42 19.03 16.31
C VAL A 174 11.33 19.81 17.05
#